data_35031a2db61600e17f9d6376bb75ec1a
#
_entry.id   35031a2db61600e17f9d6376bb75ec1a
#
_cell.length_a   1.000
_cell.length_b   1.000
_cell.length_c   1.000
_cell.angle_alpha   90.00
_cell.angle_beta   90.00
_cell.angle_gamma   90.00
#
_symmetry.space_group_name_H-M   'P 1'
#
loop_
_entity.id
_entity.type
_entity.pdbx_description
1 polymer ?
#
loop_
_entity_poly.entity_id
_entity_poly.type
_entity_poly.pdbx_seq_one_letter_code
_entity_poly.pdbx_strand_id
1 'polypeptide(L)'
;MKNNYTINTAKSIAELYTLMQNNTDITPLAGTTGLLKDCHTDRFLLPESILFLKNLPELETIAKRERFIDFGAAATLNTILELGEKNVPQILYQAISLAANPGVRSLATIGGNIAQAPMQNSCLIPLIALDTKIEIRTRKETFWM
;
A
#
# COMPACT_ATOMS: atom_id res chain seq x y z
N MET A 1 15.29 -17.99 -20.62
CA MET A 1 14.98 -16.59 -20.97
C MET A 1 15.39 -15.70 -19.80
N LYS A 2 16.29 -14.72 -20.01
CA LYS A 2 16.58 -13.71 -18.99
C LYS A 2 15.41 -12.74 -18.97
N ASN A 3 14.60 -12.75 -17.91
CA ASN A 3 13.62 -11.70 -17.70
C ASN A 3 14.37 -10.44 -17.29
N ASN A 4 14.41 -9.45 -18.15
CA ASN A 4 14.98 -8.14 -17.82
C ASN A 4 13.93 -7.34 -17.06
N TYR A 5 14.03 -7.31 -15.72
CA TYR A 5 13.22 -6.45 -14.89
C TYR A 5 13.90 -5.09 -14.72
N THR A 6 13.14 -4.02 -14.83
CA THR A 6 13.60 -2.67 -14.51
C THR A 6 12.95 -2.22 -13.21
N ILE A 7 13.76 -1.91 -12.19
CA ILE A 7 13.28 -1.39 -10.92
C ILE A 7 13.63 0.08 -10.83
N ASN A 8 12.59 0.92 -10.73
CA ASN A 8 12.71 2.35 -10.55
C ASN A 8 12.34 2.70 -9.09
N THR A 9 13.07 3.66 -8.52
CA THR A 9 12.78 4.23 -7.21
C THR A 9 12.68 5.73 -7.37
N ALA A 10 11.75 6.35 -6.65
CA ALA A 10 11.61 7.80 -6.58
C ALA A 10 12.12 8.33 -5.24
N LYS A 11 12.71 9.51 -5.25
CA LYS A 11 13.19 10.21 -4.03
C LYS A 11 12.16 11.23 -3.51
N SER A 12 11.12 11.51 -4.28
CA SER A 12 10.04 12.42 -3.94
C SER A 12 8.76 12.06 -4.67
N ILE A 13 7.64 12.58 -4.20
CA ILE A 13 6.33 12.45 -4.88
C ILE A 13 6.35 13.05 -6.28
N ALA A 14 7.06 14.18 -6.48
CA ALA A 14 7.19 14.80 -7.80
C ALA A 14 7.93 13.89 -8.80
N GLU A 15 9.03 13.28 -8.36
CA GLU A 15 9.78 12.31 -9.18
C GLU A 15 8.95 11.06 -9.48
N LEU A 16 8.19 10.57 -8.48
CA LEU A 16 7.26 9.44 -8.65
C LEU A 16 6.27 9.72 -9.79
N TYR A 17 5.65 10.91 -9.81
CA TYR A 17 4.74 11.28 -10.90
C TYR A 17 5.43 11.38 -12.25
N THR A 18 6.63 11.93 -12.29
CA THR A 18 7.41 12.02 -13.51
C THR A 18 7.69 10.63 -14.09
N LEU A 19 8.09 9.68 -13.26
CA LEU A 19 8.32 8.29 -13.67
C LEU A 19 7.03 7.62 -14.16
N MET A 20 5.91 7.84 -13.50
CA MET A 20 4.61 7.32 -13.92
C MET A 20 4.11 7.96 -15.23
N GLN A 21 4.40 9.23 -15.47
CA GLN A 21 4.03 9.92 -16.71
C GLN A 21 4.86 9.43 -17.90
N ASN A 22 6.15 9.20 -17.69
CA ASN A 22 7.08 8.82 -18.76
C ASN A 22 7.00 7.33 -19.11
N ASN A 23 6.47 6.49 -18.23
CA ASN A 23 6.36 5.05 -18.47
C ASN A 23 4.94 4.55 -18.15
N THR A 24 4.18 4.23 -19.20
CA THR A 24 2.79 3.78 -19.08
C THR A 24 2.66 2.39 -18.47
N ASP A 25 3.67 1.55 -18.61
CA ASP A 25 3.63 0.15 -18.20
C ASP A 25 4.28 -0.08 -16.82
N ILE A 26 4.70 1.02 -16.17
CA ILE A 26 5.31 0.93 -14.85
C ILE A 26 4.26 0.55 -13.79
N THR A 27 4.56 -0.49 -13.04
CA THR A 27 3.70 -1.01 -11.97
C THR A 27 4.19 -0.53 -10.61
N PRO A 28 3.38 0.26 -9.87
CA PRO A 28 3.74 0.67 -8.52
C PRO A 28 3.65 -0.51 -7.55
N LEU A 29 4.71 -0.75 -6.81
CA LEU A 29 4.80 -1.81 -5.80
C LEU A 29 5.31 -1.25 -4.47
N ALA A 30 4.64 -1.60 -3.37
CA ALA A 30 5.07 -1.27 -2.01
C ALA A 30 5.56 -2.53 -1.27
N GLY A 31 4.70 -3.16 -0.48
CA GLY A 31 5.05 -4.33 0.34
C GLY A 31 5.18 -5.66 -0.41
N THR A 32 4.74 -5.75 -1.65
CA THR A 32 4.80 -6.92 -2.55
C THR A 32 4.15 -8.22 -2.05
N THR A 33 3.62 -8.25 -0.84
CA THR A 33 3.06 -9.45 -0.20
C THR A 33 1.90 -10.06 -0.98
N GLY A 34 1.15 -9.27 -1.72
CA GLY A 34 0.07 -9.76 -2.54
C GLY A 34 0.52 -10.48 -3.80
N LEU A 35 1.62 -10.08 -4.40
CA LEU A 35 2.21 -10.81 -5.52
C LEU A 35 2.62 -12.23 -5.14
N LEU A 36 3.05 -12.42 -3.88
CA LEU A 36 3.44 -13.73 -3.36
C LEU A 36 2.25 -14.65 -3.10
N LYS A 37 1.07 -14.09 -2.83
CA LYS A 37 -0.15 -14.86 -2.56
C LYS A 37 -0.63 -15.66 -3.78
N ASP A 38 -0.43 -15.10 -4.97
CA ASP A 38 -0.88 -15.70 -6.22
C ASP A 38 0.18 -16.62 -6.87
N CYS A 39 1.33 -16.79 -6.20
CA CYS A 39 2.39 -17.70 -6.66
C CYS A 39 2.03 -19.16 -6.36
N HIS A 40 1.21 -19.74 -7.22
CA HIS A 40 0.88 -21.17 -7.20
C HIS A 40 1.79 -22.03 -8.12
N THR A 41 2.78 -21.41 -8.76
CA THR A 41 3.71 -22.07 -9.70
C THR A 41 5.14 -21.81 -9.31
N ASP A 42 6.06 -22.65 -9.76
CA ASP A 42 7.51 -22.53 -9.55
C ASP A 42 8.12 -21.28 -10.20
N ARG A 43 7.33 -20.43 -10.83
CA ARG A 43 7.76 -19.20 -11.49
C ARG A 43 7.08 -17.99 -10.87
N PHE A 44 7.89 -17.16 -10.25
CA PHE A 44 7.50 -15.84 -9.80
C PHE A 44 7.50 -14.87 -10.99
N LEU A 45 6.32 -14.37 -11.38
CA LEU A 45 6.19 -13.41 -12.46
C LEU A 45 6.12 -12.00 -11.87
N LEU A 46 7.22 -11.26 -12.00
CA LEU A 46 7.24 -9.83 -11.69
C LEU A 46 6.83 -9.02 -12.93
N PRO A 47 6.20 -7.85 -12.75
CA PRO A 47 6.04 -6.87 -13.82
C PRO A 47 7.41 -6.50 -14.40
N GLU A 48 7.48 -6.30 -15.74
CA GLU A 48 8.76 -5.94 -16.41
C GLU A 48 9.30 -4.60 -15.95
N SER A 49 8.43 -3.64 -15.64
CA SER A 49 8.80 -2.33 -15.13
C SER A 49 8.13 -2.08 -13.79
N ILE A 50 8.92 -1.90 -12.75
CA ILE A 50 8.49 -1.73 -11.37
C ILE A 50 8.85 -0.32 -10.90
N LEU A 51 7.90 0.34 -10.23
CA LEU A 51 8.12 1.54 -9.44
C LEU A 51 7.98 1.18 -7.96
N PHE A 52 9.10 1.12 -7.27
CA PHE A 52 9.11 0.74 -5.86
C PHE A 52 8.78 1.95 -4.99
N LEU A 53 7.69 1.87 -4.22
CA LEU A 53 7.12 2.98 -3.45
C LEU A 53 7.68 3.13 -2.04
N LYS A 54 8.47 2.17 -1.57
CA LYS A 54 9.08 2.22 -0.25
C LYS A 54 10.17 3.31 -0.22
N ASN A 55 10.41 3.88 0.95
CA ASN A 55 11.35 4.98 1.18
C ASN A 55 10.87 6.35 0.65
N LEU A 56 9.59 6.53 0.47
CA LEU A 56 8.97 7.84 0.30
C LEU A 56 8.28 8.22 1.62
N PRO A 57 8.89 9.13 2.42
CA PRO A 57 8.37 9.48 3.75
C PRO A 57 6.92 9.94 3.72
N GLU A 58 6.51 10.64 2.66
CA GLU A 58 5.15 11.13 2.48
C GLU A 58 4.13 9.98 2.34
N LEU A 59 4.55 8.84 1.79
CA LEU A 59 3.71 7.65 1.64
C LEU A 59 3.75 6.74 2.88
N GLU A 60 4.76 6.86 3.74
CA GLU A 60 4.91 6.03 4.95
C GLU A 60 4.37 6.73 6.20
N THR A 61 4.21 8.05 6.17
CA THR A 61 3.80 8.85 7.32
C THR A 61 2.38 8.51 7.78
N ILE A 62 2.20 8.42 9.09
CA ILE A 62 0.90 8.38 9.75
C ILE A 62 0.75 9.65 10.57
N ALA A 63 -0.29 10.44 10.28
CA ALA A 63 -0.53 11.71 10.94
C ALA A 63 -1.87 11.70 11.68
N LYS A 64 -1.84 11.84 13.01
CA LYS A 64 -3.04 11.99 13.82
C LYS A 64 -3.48 13.45 13.85
N ARG A 65 -4.72 13.70 13.48
CA ARG A 65 -5.40 15.01 13.55
C ARG A 65 -6.48 14.96 14.62
N GLU A 66 -7.11 16.09 14.90
CA GLU A 66 -8.17 16.17 15.90
C GLU A 66 -9.37 15.24 15.62
N ARG A 67 -9.75 15.08 14.35
CA ARG A 67 -10.96 14.35 13.95
C ARG A 67 -10.71 13.14 13.07
N PHE A 68 -9.51 12.95 12.58
CA PHE A 68 -9.17 11.85 11.68
C PHE A 68 -7.68 11.46 11.79
N ILE A 69 -7.34 10.35 11.20
CA ILE A 69 -5.95 9.88 11.07
C ILE A 69 -5.67 9.73 9.59
N ASP A 70 -4.60 10.36 9.12
CA ASP A 70 -4.07 10.17 7.78
C ASP A 70 -3.11 9.01 7.80
N PHE A 71 -3.35 8.03 6.93
CA PHE A 71 -2.41 6.92 6.69
C PHE A 71 -1.79 7.10 5.31
N GLY A 72 -0.48 7.19 5.24
CA GLY A 72 0.25 7.09 3.98
C GLY A 72 0.04 5.70 3.36
N ALA A 73 -0.10 5.64 2.05
CA ALA A 73 -0.42 4.39 1.34
C ALA A 73 0.63 3.29 1.51
N ALA A 74 1.90 3.66 1.76
CA ALA A 74 3.00 2.73 2.03
C ALA A 74 3.23 2.44 3.52
N ALA A 75 2.42 3.03 4.43
CA ALA A 75 2.44 2.67 5.85
C ALA A 75 2.13 1.17 6.01
N THR A 76 2.98 0.45 6.75
CA THR A 76 2.79 -0.99 6.93
C THR A 76 1.67 -1.27 7.93
N LEU A 77 1.04 -2.43 7.81
CA LEU A 77 0.02 -2.86 8.76
C LEU A 77 0.60 -2.97 10.17
N ASN A 78 1.86 -3.36 10.29
CA ASN A 78 2.55 -3.43 11.59
C ASN A 78 2.76 -2.05 12.20
N THR A 79 3.22 -1.07 11.41
CA THR A 79 3.38 0.32 11.89
C THR A 79 2.06 0.91 12.39
N ILE A 80 0.93 0.57 11.76
CA ILE A 80 -0.40 0.97 12.24
C ILE A 80 -0.71 0.33 13.60
N LEU A 81 -0.41 -0.95 13.80
CA LEU A 81 -0.61 -1.61 15.10
C LEU A 81 0.30 -1.03 16.21
N GLU A 82 1.51 -0.61 15.88
CA GLU A 82 2.46 0.00 16.81
C GLU A 82 1.96 1.32 17.40
N LEU A 83 1.00 1.99 16.75
CA LEU A 83 0.32 3.15 17.35
C LEU A 83 -0.47 2.79 18.61
N GLY A 84 -0.84 1.53 18.75
CA GLY A 84 -1.62 0.99 19.86
C GLY A 84 -3.14 1.14 19.68
N GLU A 85 -3.87 0.26 20.33
CA GLU A 85 -5.33 0.12 20.21
C GLU A 85 -6.11 1.42 20.53
N LYS A 86 -5.58 2.25 21.45
CA LYS A 86 -6.22 3.52 21.83
C LYS A 86 -6.07 4.64 20.78
N ASN A 87 -5.15 4.48 19.85
CA ASN A 87 -4.82 5.50 18.85
C ASN A 87 -5.32 5.16 17.44
N VAL A 88 -5.86 3.96 17.24
CA VAL A 88 -6.42 3.50 15.97
C VAL A 88 -7.87 3.11 16.21
N PRO A 89 -8.83 3.38 15.31
CA PRO A 89 -10.19 2.89 15.45
C PRO A 89 -10.21 1.38 15.70
N GLN A 90 -10.94 0.96 16.74
CA GLN A 90 -10.90 -0.41 17.24
C GLN A 90 -11.19 -1.46 16.15
N ILE A 91 -12.18 -1.19 15.29
CA ILE A 91 -12.54 -2.10 14.19
C ILE A 91 -11.37 -2.29 13.20
N LEU A 92 -10.61 -1.23 12.90
CA LEU A 92 -9.44 -1.31 12.02
C LEU A 92 -8.28 -2.02 12.73
N TYR A 93 -8.02 -1.68 13.99
CA TYR A 93 -6.98 -2.31 14.80
C TYR A 93 -7.18 -3.83 14.89
N GLN A 94 -8.39 -4.27 15.22
CA GLN A 94 -8.73 -5.69 15.31
C GLN A 94 -8.59 -6.39 13.95
N ALA A 95 -9.09 -5.79 12.89
CA ALA A 95 -8.96 -6.37 11.55
C ALA A 95 -7.50 -6.55 11.13
N ILE A 96 -6.64 -5.57 11.40
CA ILE A 96 -5.21 -5.66 11.10
C ILE A 96 -4.53 -6.70 12.00
N SER A 97 -4.86 -6.76 13.30
CA SER A 97 -4.24 -7.70 14.24
C SER A 97 -4.50 -9.16 13.88
N LEU A 98 -5.67 -9.43 13.28
CA LEU A 98 -6.08 -10.75 12.79
C LEU A 98 -5.61 -11.03 11.34
N ALA A 99 -5.14 -10.00 10.64
CA ALA A 99 -4.65 -10.15 9.26
C ALA A 99 -3.26 -10.79 9.25
N ALA A 100 -3.11 -11.90 8.54
CA ALA A 100 -1.83 -12.56 8.28
C ALA A 100 -0.96 -12.78 9.53
N ASN A 101 0.30 -13.17 9.35
CA ASN A 101 1.30 -13.27 10.42
C ASN A 101 2.09 -11.95 10.57
N PRO A 102 2.83 -11.75 11.68
CA PRO A 102 3.61 -10.54 11.92
C PRO A 102 4.63 -10.22 10.82
N GLY A 103 5.29 -11.24 10.25
CA GLY A 103 6.25 -11.07 9.16
C GLY A 103 5.60 -10.51 7.90
N VAL A 104 4.41 -10.95 7.55
CA VAL A 104 3.64 -10.40 6.43
C VAL A 104 3.17 -8.97 6.74
N ARG A 105 2.67 -8.71 7.97
CA ARG A 105 2.22 -7.37 8.36
C ARG A 105 3.33 -6.32 8.35
N SER A 106 4.58 -6.70 8.60
CA SER A 106 5.72 -5.76 8.53
C SER A 106 6.09 -5.35 7.09
N LEU A 107 5.58 -6.05 6.09
CA LEU A 107 5.76 -5.73 4.68
C LEU A 107 4.48 -5.21 4.03
N ALA A 108 3.34 -5.83 4.32
CA ALA A 108 2.04 -5.44 3.77
C ALA A 108 1.69 -4.01 4.16
N THR A 109 1.29 -3.19 3.18
CA THR A 109 0.91 -1.80 3.37
C THR A 109 -0.59 -1.61 3.29
N ILE A 110 -1.11 -0.56 3.93
CA ILE A 110 -2.55 -0.27 3.90
C ILE A 110 -3.02 0.03 2.48
N GLY A 111 -2.27 0.82 1.71
CA GLY A 111 -2.60 1.11 0.31
C GLY A 111 -2.54 -0.15 -0.57
N GLY A 112 -1.52 -1.00 -0.39
CA GLY A 112 -1.42 -2.28 -1.08
C GLY A 112 -2.57 -3.23 -0.74
N ASN A 113 -3.02 -3.24 0.53
CA ASN A 113 -4.16 -4.04 0.95
C ASN A 113 -5.47 -3.58 0.30
N ILE A 114 -5.68 -2.26 0.14
CA ILE A 114 -6.85 -1.70 -0.52
C ILE A 114 -6.80 -1.95 -2.04
N ALA A 115 -5.63 -1.70 -2.67
CA ALA A 115 -5.48 -1.77 -4.13
C ALA A 115 -5.58 -3.18 -4.70
N GLN A 116 -5.28 -4.19 -3.92
CA GLN A 116 -5.33 -5.60 -4.31
C GLN A 116 -6.74 -6.21 -4.22
N ALA A 117 -7.79 -5.46 -4.39
CA ALA A 117 -9.15 -5.93 -4.20
C ALA A 117 -9.45 -7.31 -4.81
N PRO A 118 -9.41 -8.39 -4.00
CA PRO A 118 -10.60 -9.19 -3.79
C PRO A 118 -11.11 -8.94 -2.37
N MET A 119 -12.39 -9.18 -2.12
CA MET A 119 -13.10 -8.97 -0.86
C MET A 119 -12.50 -9.67 0.38
N GLN A 120 -11.34 -10.28 0.24
CA GLN A 120 -10.61 -10.97 1.32
C GLN A 120 -9.58 -10.08 2.03
N ASN A 121 -9.46 -8.81 1.64
CA ASN A 121 -8.49 -7.91 2.24
C ASN A 121 -9.04 -7.33 3.54
N SER A 122 -8.31 -7.59 4.61
CA SER A 122 -8.76 -7.35 6.00
C SER A 122 -9.11 -5.91 6.31
N CYS A 123 -8.50 -4.93 5.60
CA CYS A 123 -8.69 -3.51 5.91
C CYS A 123 -9.88 -2.88 5.17
N LEU A 124 -10.34 -3.44 4.05
CA LEU A 124 -11.33 -2.78 3.20
C LEU A 124 -12.67 -2.57 3.91
N ILE A 125 -13.21 -3.61 4.54
CA ILE A 125 -14.52 -3.53 5.23
C ILE A 125 -14.47 -2.56 6.43
N PRO A 126 -13.45 -2.63 7.33
CA PRO A 126 -13.30 -1.63 8.39
C PRO A 126 -13.20 -0.20 7.89
N LEU A 127 -12.46 0.05 6.81
CA LEU A 127 -12.30 1.39 6.26
C LEU A 127 -13.61 1.93 5.66
N ILE A 128 -14.39 1.09 5.00
CA ILE A 128 -15.74 1.45 4.53
C ILE A 128 -16.66 1.77 5.73
N ALA A 129 -16.63 0.94 6.78
CA ALA A 129 -17.45 1.16 7.97
C ALA A 129 -17.07 2.45 8.74
N LEU A 130 -15.85 2.92 8.58
CA LEU A 130 -15.34 4.17 9.17
C LEU A 130 -15.57 5.41 8.27
N ASP A 131 -16.27 5.26 7.15
CA ASP A 131 -16.47 6.33 6.15
C ASP A 131 -15.13 6.96 5.71
N THR A 132 -14.13 6.11 5.50
CA THR A 132 -12.78 6.53 5.16
C THR A 132 -12.74 7.14 3.76
N LYS A 133 -12.10 8.28 3.64
CA LYS A 133 -11.82 8.92 2.35
C LYS A 133 -10.46 8.47 1.84
N ILE A 134 -10.42 8.06 0.57
CA ILE A 134 -9.20 7.60 -0.09
C ILE A 134 -8.81 8.61 -1.16
N GLU A 135 -7.62 9.18 -1.04
CA GLU A 135 -7.03 10.01 -2.08
C GLU A 135 -6.40 9.11 -3.14
N ILE A 136 -6.93 9.18 -4.35
CA ILE A 136 -6.39 8.46 -5.51
C ILE A 136 -5.71 9.46 -6.42
N ARG A 137 -4.44 9.19 -6.70
CA ARG A 137 -3.63 10.00 -7.60
C ARG A 137 -3.30 9.19 -8.84
N THR A 138 -3.81 9.66 -9.96
CA THR A 138 -3.53 9.10 -11.28
C THR A 138 -2.45 9.93 -11.98
N ARG A 139 -2.07 9.54 -13.18
CA ARG A 139 -1.17 10.32 -14.04
C ARG A 139 -1.74 11.68 -14.46
N LYS A 140 -3.06 11.84 -14.43
CA LYS A 140 -3.76 13.03 -14.95
C LYS A 140 -4.35 13.89 -13.85
N GLU A 141 -4.83 13.27 -12.79
CA GLU A 141 -5.64 13.96 -11.79
C GLU A 141 -5.51 13.31 -10.40
N THR A 142 -5.94 14.05 -9.40
CA THR A 142 -6.12 13.59 -8.03
C THR A 142 -7.59 13.70 -7.68
N PHE A 143 -8.19 12.67 -7.12
CA PHE A 143 -9.58 12.68 -6.67
C PHE A 143 -9.75 11.89 -5.37
N TRP A 144 -10.87 12.12 -4.71
CA TRP A 144 -11.23 11.47 -3.45
C TRP A 144 -12.43 10.55 -3.65
N MET A 145 -12.32 9.37 -3.05
CA MET A 145 -13.42 8.40 -2.94
C MET A 145 -13.85 8.24 -1.50
#